data_43def21d95ee918984b8bf658da90cb2
#
_entry.id   43def21d95ee918984b8bf658da90cb2
#
_cell.length_a   1.000
_cell.length_b   1.000
_cell.length_c   1.000
_cell.angle_alpha   90.00
_cell.angle_beta   90.00
_cell.angle_gamma   90.00
#
_symmetry.space_group_name_H-M   'P 1'
#
loop_
_entity.id
_entity.type
_entity.pdbx_description
1 polymer ?
#
loop_
_entity_poly.entity_id
_entity_poly.type
_entity_poly.pdbx_seq_one_letter_code
_entity_poly.pdbx_strand_id
1 'polypeptide(L)'
;MQGRQPKRYFKKRRVPRQDAVPQPWAGNPLMAYVRAFLEWSELHGFRPQGITLRDKALQRFVAWCDERAITRPADITLPILERYQQHLFHYRQKNGKPLSFTTQQLLLVPLKAFFKWAARERHILGNPASELILPKKPASLPRYVLTVAQVESVLNETDVSHPAGVRDRAMLEVLYSTGVRRTELASLTVTDWNRAGTISVRQGKGGRDRVVPVGARAEAWLAKYVDDVRPELVTPQSGDTLFLTDYGEPFEKNRLGDMVRSYLDLAGITAPGSCHLFRHACATHMLENGADVRYIQVLLGHADITSTQIYTRVSITKLREIHAATHPARLERHRDETENEDEE
;
A
#
# COMPACT_ATOMS: atom_id res chain seq x y z
N MET A 1 26.51 17.54 21.30
CA MET A 1 25.33 16.68 21.04
C MET A 1 25.77 15.60 20.07
N GLN A 2 25.93 14.36 20.54
CA GLN A 2 26.35 13.26 19.69
C GLN A 2 25.14 12.85 18.82
N GLY A 3 25.25 13.07 17.50
CA GLY A 3 24.25 12.65 16.53
C GLY A 3 24.01 11.14 16.61
N ARG A 4 22.78 10.74 16.94
CA ARG A 4 22.36 9.34 16.84
C ARG A 4 22.44 8.93 15.36
N GLN A 5 23.45 8.13 15.01
CA GLN A 5 23.51 7.52 13.69
C GLN A 5 22.22 6.74 13.42
N PRO A 6 21.59 6.92 12.26
CA PRO A 6 20.44 6.11 11.89
C PRO A 6 20.88 4.65 11.90
N LYS A 7 20.14 3.81 12.64
CA LYS A 7 20.37 2.37 12.64
C LYS A 7 20.33 1.88 11.21
N ARG A 8 21.40 1.19 10.74
CA ARG A 8 21.42 0.54 9.44
C ARG A 8 20.16 -0.31 9.27
N TYR A 9 19.21 0.15 8.47
CA TYR A 9 17.87 -0.47 8.29
C TYR A 9 17.92 -1.78 7.51
N PHE A 10 19.10 -2.20 7.03
CA PHE A 10 19.23 -3.30 6.10
C PHE A 10 19.91 -4.49 6.74
N LYS A 11 19.11 -5.41 7.29
CA LYS A 11 19.58 -6.80 7.49
C LYS A 11 19.59 -7.48 6.12
N LYS A 12 20.71 -8.19 5.80
CA LYS A 12 20.82 -9.02 4.58
C LYS A 12 19.53 -9.80 4.32
N ARG A 13 19.15 -9.89 3.04
CA ARG A 13 18.05 -10.67 2.53
C ARG A 13 17.98 -12.02 3.27
N ARG A 14 16.86 -12.29 3.95
CA ARG A 14 16.62 -13.64 4.46
C ARG A 14 16.47 -14.53 3.23
N VAL A 15 17.43 -15.41 3.02
CA VAL A 15 17.30 -16.53 2.07
C VAL A 15 15.98 -17.24 2.40
N PRO A 16 15.11 -17.48 1.42
CA PRO A 16 13.89 -18.26 1.66
C PRO A 16 14.32 -19.59 2.31
N ARG A 17 13.72 -19.95 3.45
CA ARG A 17 13.89 -21.28 4.00
C ARG A 17 13.36 -22.28 2.98
N GLN A 18 14.26 -23.03 2.36
CA GLN A 18 13.93 -24.05 1.36
C GLN A 18 13.23 -25.28 1.96
N ASP A 19 13.17 -25.41 3.28
CA ASP A 19 12.52 -26.54 3.96
C ASP A 19 11.23 -26.05 4.63
N ALA A 20 10.17 -25.87 3.83
CA ALA A 20 8.81 -25.78 4.38
C ALA A 20 8.44 -27.19 4.90
N VAL A 21 8.42 -27.36 6.23
CA VAL A 21 7.85 -28.56 6.85
C VAL A 21 6.49 -28.81 6.22
N PRO A 22 6.23 -30.01 5.66
CA PRO A 22 4.94 -30.33 5.06
C PRO A 22 3.84 -30.03 6.07
N GLN A 23 2.90 -29.17 5.69
CA GLN A 23 1.77 -28.85 6.54
C GLN A 23 0.84 -30.05 6.62
N PRO A 24 0.42 -30.53 7.80
CA PRO A 24 -0.39 -31.74 7.93
C PRO A 24 -1.62 -31.77 7.02
N TRP A 25 -2.28 -30.63 6.88
CA TRP A 25 -3.47 -30.42 6.02
C TRP A 25 -3.18 -30.45 4.52
N ALA A 26 -1.93 -30.42 4.08
CA ALA A 26 -1.57 -30.43 2.65
C ALA A 26 -2.02 -31.73 1.95
N GLY A 27 -2.17 -32.83 2.70
CA GLY A 27 -2.73 -34.11 2.26
C GLY A 27 -4.26 -34.18 2.25
N ASN A 28 -4.95 -33.19 2.80
CA ASN A 28 -6.42 -33.17 2.81
C ASN A 28 -6.99 -33.09 1.38
N PRO A 29 -7.94 -33.98 0.98
CA PRO A 29 -8.51 -33.99 -0.36
C PRO A 29 -9.14 -32.66 -0.78
N LEU A 30 -9.62 -31.82 0.15
CA LEU A 30 -10.09 -30.46 -0.14
C LEU A 30 -9.05 -29.60 -0.88
N MET A 31 -7.76 -29.84 -0.67
CA MET A 31 -6.71 -29.08 -1.35
C MET A 31 -6.69 -29.28 -2.88
N ALA A 32 -7.17 -30.41 -3.38
CA ALA A 32 -7.33 -30.61 -4.82
C ALA A 32 -8.35 -29.64 -5.43
N TYR A 33 -9.49 -29.46 -4.75
CA TYR A 33 -10.51 -28.48 -5.16
C TYR A 33 -10.04 -27.03 -5.00
N VAL A 34 -9.29 -26.75 -3.95
CA VAL A 34 -8.69 -25.41 -3.76
C VAL A 34 -7.73 -25.07 -4.92
N ARG A 35 -6.86 -26.00 -5.31
CA ARG A 35 -5.94 -25.81 -6.44
C ARG A 35 -6.69 -25.57 -7.75
N ALA A 36 -7.70 -26.38 -8.04
CA ALA A 36 -8.53 -26.20 -9.23
C ALA A 36 -9.24 -24.83 -9.25
N PHE A 37 -9.73 -24.36 -8.11
CA PHE A 37 -10.31 -23.01 -7.99
C PHE A 37 -9.30 -21.89 -8.22
N LEU A 38 -8.08 -22.03 -7.71
CA LEU A 38 -7.02 -21.04 -7.91
C LEU A 38 -6.57 -21.00 -9.36
N GLU A 39 -6.39 -22.16 -10.00
CA GLU A 39 -6.09 -22.28 -11.42
C GLU A 39 -7.21 -21.66 -12.28
N TRP A 40 -8.47 -21.99 -11.98
CA TRP A 40 -9.62 -21.35 -12.62
C TRP A 40 -9.58 -19.82 -12.44
N SER A 41 -9.22 -19.33 -11.25
CA SER A 41 -9.10 -17.90 -11.01
C SER A 41 -8.00 -17.26 -11.85
N GLU A 42 -6.88 -17.96 -12.06
CA GLU A 42 -5.77 -17.49 -12.89
C GLU A 42 -6.18 -17.41 -14.37
N LEU A 43 -6.81 -18.46 -14.89
CA LEU A 43 -7.34 -18.52 -16.26
C LEU A 43 -8.36 -17.41 -16.55
N HIS A 44 -9.09 -16.95 -15.53
CA HIS A 44 -10.07 -15.85 -15.67
C HIS A 44 -9.48 -14.47 -15.36
N GLY A 45 -8.15 -14.33 -15.37
CA GLY A 45 -7.46 -13.04 -15.25
C GLY A 45 -7.51 -12.39 -13.88
N PHE A 46 -7.77 -13.16 -12.81
CA PHE A 46 -7.63 -12.60 -11.45
C PHE A 46 -6.16 -12.28 -11.14
N ARG A 47 -5.94 -11.17 -10.45
CA ARG A 47 -4.58 -10.70 -10.15
C ARG A 47 -3.83 -11.68 -9.26
N PRO A 48 -2.52 -11.92 -9.50
CA PRO A 48 -1.71 -12.84 -8.72
C PRO A 48 -1.76 -12.58 -7.20
N GLN A 49 -1.79 -11.30 -6.79
CA GLN A 49 -1.91 -10.93 -5.38
C GLN A 49 -3.26 -11.34 -4.77
N GLY A 50 -4.35 -11.23 -5.55
CA GLY A 50 -5.68 -11.69 -5.13
C GLY A 50 -5.75 -13.21 -5.02
N ILE A 51 -5.09 -13.93 -5.94
CA ILE A 51 -4.99 -15.39 -5.92
C ILE A 51 -4.21 -15.84 -4.68
N THR A 52 -3.05 -15.23 -4.40
CA THR A 52 -2.26 -15.52 -3.18
C THR A 52 -3.07 -15.27 -1.89
N LEU A 53 -3.90 -14.23 -1.87
CA LEU A 53 -4.75 -13.96 -0.70
C LEU A 53 -5.85 -15.03 -0.53
N ARG A 54 -6.47 -15.45 -1.63
CA ARG A 54 -7.46 -16.54 -1.64
C ARG A 54 -6.83 -17.84 -1.20
N ASP A 55 -5.66 -18.17 -1.73
CA ASP A 55 -4.92 -19.38 -1.37
C ASP A 55 -4.67 -19.43 0.15
N LYS A 56 -4.09 -18.39 0.75
CA LYS A 56 -3.85 -18.33 2.19
C LYS A 56 -5.12 -18.46 3.03
N ALA A 57 -6.21 -17.85 2.58
CA ALA A 57 -7.49 -17.94 3.28
C ALA A 57 -8.08 -19.35 3.22
N LEU A 58 -8.03 -19.99 2.05
CA LEU A 58 -8.53 -21.35 1.83
C LEU A 58 -7.66 -22.39 2.52
N GLN A 59 -6.33 -22.26 2.49
CA GLN A 59 -5.41 -23.12 3.25
C GLN A 59 -5.74 -23.11 4.75
N ARG A 60 -6.01 -21.93 5.31
CA ARG A 60 -6.40 -21.82 6.72
C ARG A 60 -7.74 -22.52 7.01
N PHE A 61 -8.68 -22.44 6.09
CA PHE A 61 -9.95 -23.15 6.21
C PHE A 61 -9.75 -24.66 6.10
N VAL A 62 -8.94 -25.14 5.15
CA VAL A 62 -8.63 -26.56 5.00
C VAL A 62 -7.94 -27.11 6.24
N ALA A 63 -7.00 -26.36 6.83
CA ALA A 63 -6.37 -26.75 8.10
C ALA A 63 -7.39 -26.94 9.22
N TRP A 64 -8.38 -26.05 9.32
CA TRP A 64 -9.46 -26.16 10.29
C TRP A 64 -10.39 -27.36 10.00
N CYS A 65 -10.65 -27.67 8.73
CA CYS A 65 -11.40 -28.84 8.28
C CYS A 65 -10.66 -30.14 8.60
N ASP A 66 -9.34 -30.18 8.37
CA ASP A 66 -8.49 -31.34 8.59
C ASP A 66 -8.52 -31.80 10.04
N GLU A 67 -8.43 -30.87 11.01
CA GLU A 67 -8.59 -31.14 12.45
C GLU A 67 -9.95 -31.78 12.79
N ARG A 68 -10.92 -31.75 11.88
CA ARG A 68 -12.32 -32.25 12.06
C ARG A 68 -12.67 -33.38 11.11
N ALA A 69 -11.66 -33.96 10.43
CA ALA A 69 -11.82 -35.03 9.44
C ALA A 69 -12.79 -34.69 8.29
N ILE A 70 -12.95 -33.40 7.96
CA ILE A 70 -13.77 -32.96 6.82
C ILE A 70 -12.89 -32.95 5.58
N THR A 71 -13.23 -33.79 4.61
CA THR A 71 -12.35 -34.05 3.44
C THR A 71 -13.01 -33.73 2.09
N ARG A 72 -14.34 -33.57 2.05
CA ARG A 72 -15.07 -33.33 0.79
C ARG A 72 -15.85 -32.01 0.85
N PRO A 73 -15.88 -31.22 -0.25
CA PRO A 73 -16.68 -29.99 -0.28
C PRO A 73 -18.18 -30.24 -0.05
N ALA A 74 -18.69 -31.40 -0.45
CA ALA A 74 -20.10 -31.77 -0.29
C ALA A 74 -20.54 -31.98 1.18
N ASP A 75 -19.58 -32.28 2.06
CA ASP A 75 -19.87 -32.47 3.48
C ASP A 75 -19.98 -31.13 4.23
N ILE A 76 -19.59 -30.01 3.56
CA ILE A 76 -19.57 -28.68 4.18
C ILE A 76 -20.94 -28.02 4.01
N THR A 77 -21.59 -27.79 5.12
CA THR A 77 -22.93 -27.16 5.21
C THR A 77 -22.80 -25.73 5.76
N LEU A 78 -23.88 -24.95 5.70
CA LEU A 78 -23.94 -23.62 6.33
C LEU A 78 -23.58 -23.66 7.83
N PRO A 79 -24.11 -24.57 8.67
CA PRO A 79 -23.69 -24.66 10.06
C PRO A 79 -22.20 -24.90 10.27
N ILE A 80 -21.54 -25.64 9.39
CA ILE A 80 -20.08 -25.85 9.45
C ILE A 80 -19.34 -24.53 9.14
N LEU A 81 -19.80 -23.77 8.16
CA LEU A 81 -19.23 -22.47 7.83
C LEU A 81 -19.43 -21.45 8.96
N GLU A 82 -20.58 -21.46 9.62
CA GLU A 82 -20.86 -20.62 10.79
C GLU A 82 -19.96 -21.00 11.98
N ARG A 83 -19.71 -22.29 12.21
CA ARG A 83 -18.75 -22.75 13.24
C ARG A 83 -17.33 -22.28 12.92
N TYR A 84 -16.92 -22.29 11.64
CA TYR A 84 -15.64 -21.73 11.25
C TYR A 84 -15.59 -20.22 11.49
N GLN A 85 -16.66 -19.49 11.19
CA GLN A 85 -16.77 -18.06 11.48
C GLN A 85 -16.66 -17.79 12.99
N GLN A 86 -17.33 -18.58 13.84
CA GLN A 86 -17.19 -18.51 15.30
C GLN A 86 -15.76 -18.82 15.75
N HIS A 87 -15.11 -19.83 15.15
CA HIS A 87 -13.70 -20.11 15.40
C HIS A 87 -12.82 -18.90 15.09
N LEU A 88 -13.02 -18.20 13.96
CA LEU A 88 -12.26 -16.99 13.61
C LEU A 88 -12.52 -15.85 14.60
N PHE A 89 -13.73 -15.71 15.11
CA PHE A 89 -14.08 -14.69 16.11
C PHE A 89 -13.35 -14.92 17.43
N HIS A 90 -13.29 -16.18 17.89
CA HIS A 90 -12.62 -16.55 19.14
C HIS A 90 -11.10 -16.71 19.00
N TYR A 91 -10.60 -16.76 17.77
CA TYR A 91 -9.15 -16.92 17.53
C TYR A 91 -8.35 -15.76 18.12
N ARG A 92 -7.27 -16.10 18.81
CA ARG A 92 -6.32 -15.11 19.34
C ARG A 92 -5.00 -15.21 18.59
N GLN A 93 -4.50 -14.08 18.14
CA GLN A 93 -3.21 -13.95 17.50
C GLN A 93 -2.09 -14.16 18.52
N LYS A 94 -0.83 -14.33 18.07
CA LYS A 94 0.33 -14.50 18.95
C LYS A 94 0.51 -13.37 19.97
N ASN A 95 -0.03 -12.19 19.69
CA ASN A 95 -0.04 -11.02 20.58
C ASN A 95 -1.26 -10.96 21.50
N GLY A 96 -2.05 -12.02 21.58
CA GLY A 96 -3.27 -12.12 22.39
C GLY A 96 -4.51 -11.38 21.84
N LYS A 97 -4.36 -10.58 20.78
CA LYS A 97 -5.47 -9.79 20.21
C LYS A 97 -6.39 -10.65 19.32
N PRO A 98 -7.71 -10.37 19.30
CA PRO A 98 -8.63 -11.03 18.38
C PRO A 98 -8.34 -10.62 16.92
N LEU A 99 -8.86 -11.39 15.97
CA LEU A 99 -8.89 -10.98 14.58
C LEU A 99 -9.85 -9.80 14.40
N SER A 100 -9.43 -8.76 13.69
CA SER A 100 -10.34 -7.67 13.32
C SER A 100 -11.45 -8.18 12.38
N PHE A 101 -12.62 -7.54 12.39
CA PHE A 101 -13.70 -7.88 11.46
C PHE A 101 -13.28 -7.80 10.00
N THR A 102 -12.42 -6.83 9.65
CA THR A 102 -11.83 -6.76 8.31
C THR A 102 -11.00 -8.00 7.98
N THR A 103 -10.18 -8.48 8.93
CA THR A 103 -9.39 -9.71 8.73
C THR A 103 -10.28 -10.94 8.61
N GLN A 104 -11.35 -11.02 9.42
CA GLN A 104 -12.33 -12.11 9.31
C GLN A 104 -13.02 -12.09 7.93
N GLN A 105 -13.42 -10.90 7.41
CA GLN A 105 -13.97 -10.79 6.05
C GLN A 105 -12.95 -11.24 4.98
N LEU A 106 -11.68 -10.85 5.11
CA LEU A 106 -10.63 -11.28 4.18
C LEU A 106 -10.43 -12.81 4.15
N LEU A 107 -10.77 -13.52 5.23
CA LEU A 107 -10.74 -14.97 5.29
C LEU A 107 -12.05 -15.62 4.80
N LEU A 108 -13.19 -14.98 5.00
CA LEU A 108 -14.51 -15.54 4.66
C LEU A 108 -14.96 -15.26 3.22
N VAL A 109 -14.59 -14.10 2.64
CA VAL A 109 -14.94 -13.74 1.26
C VAL A 109 -14.38 -14.75 0.24
N PRO A 110 -13.12 -15.21 0.34
CA PRO A 110 -12.60 -16.27 -0.52
C PRO A 110 -13.38 -17.59 -0.40
N LEU A 111 -13.88 -17.94 0.79
CA LEU A 111 -14.72 -19.13 0.96
C LEU A 111 -16.05 -19.00 0.19
N LYS A 112 -16.72 -17.85 0.30
CA LYS A 112 -17.95 -17.62 -0.49
C LYS A 112 -17.69 -17.75 -1.99
N ALA A 113 -16.55 -17.23 -2.47
CA ALA A 113 -16.16 -17.34 -3.87
C ALA A 113 -15.87 -18.80 -4.27
N PHE A 114 -15.16 -19.54 -3.42
CA PHE A 114 -14.84 -20.96 -3.63
C PHE A 114 -16.12 -21.82 -3.72
N PHE A 115 -17.05 -21.71 -2.78
CA PHE A 115 -18.27 -22.50 -2.80
C PHE A 115 -19.22 -22.09 -3.94
N LYS A 116 -19.25 -20.82 -4.32
CA LYS A 116 -19.97 -20.37 -5.52
C LYS A 116 -19.39 -21.02 -6.79
N TRP A 117 -18.07 -21.10 -6.90
CA TRP A 117 -17.37 -21.79 -7.99
C TRP A 117 -17.65 -23.29 -7.94
N ALA A 118 -17.51 -23.94 -6.78
CA ALA A 118 -17.71 -25.37 -6.64
C ALA A 118 -19.13 -25.81 -7.01
N ALA A 119 -20.15 -25.01 -6.69
CA ALA A 119 -21.54 -25.26 -7.10
C ALA A 119 -21.71 -25.07 -8.62
N ARG A 120 -21.10 -24.06 -9.20
CA ARG A 120 -21.14 -23.81 -10.64
C ARG A 120 -20.48 -24.94 -11.44
N GLU A 121 -19.33 -25.43 -11.00
CA GLU A 121 -18.61 -26.55 -11.61
C GLU A 121 -19.17 -27.92 -11.23
N ARG A 122 -20.32 -27.95 -10.51
CA ARG A 122 -21.02 -29.19 -10.11
C ARG A 122 -20.21 -30.11 -9.19
N HIS A 123 -19.23 -29.58 -8.47
CA HIS A 123 -18.55 -30.33 -7.42
C HIS A 123 -19.41 -30.53 -6.18
N ILE A 124 -20.44 -29.68 -6.01
CA ILE A 124 -21.46 -29.73 -4.95
C ILE A 124 -22.82 -29.39 -5.56
N LEU A 125 -23.90 -29.91 -4.96
CA LEU A 125 -25.27 -29.69 -5.44
C LEU A 125 -25.78 -28.28 -5.25
N GLY A 126 -25.33 -27.57 -4.22
CA GLY A 126 -25.74 -26.21 -3.89
C GLY A 126 -24.63 -25.46 -3.16
N ASN A 127 -24.70 -24.13 -3.14
CA ASN A 127 -23.73 -23.28 -2.49
C ASN A 127 -24.03 -23.12 -0.99
N PRO A 128 -23.31 -23.79 -0.05
CA PRO A 128 -23.58 -23.68 1.37
C PRO A 128 -23.23 -22.30 1.95
N ALA A 129 -22.46 -21.49 1.22
CA ALA A 129 -22.04 -20.17 1.66
C ALA A 129 -22.97 -19.04 1.15
N SER A 130 -24.08 -19.36 0.46
CA SER A 130 -25.02 -18.34 -0.04
C SER A 130 -25.55 -17.47 1.10
N GLU A 131 -26.05 -18.10 2.14
CA GLU A 131 -26.67 -17.45 3.32
C GLU A 131 -25.68 -17.05 4.41
N LEU A 132 -24.37 -17.33 4.22
CA LEU A 132 -23.36 -16.96 5.22
C LEU A 132 -23.27 -15.44 5.36
N ILE A 133 -23.63 -14.94 6.55
CA ILE A 133 -23.59 -13.51 6.88
C ILE A 133 -22.18 -13.14 7.30
N LEU A 134 -21.57 -12.24 6.55
CA LEU A 134 -20.22 -11.75 6.87
C LEU A 134 -20.25 -10.75 8.04
N PRO A 135 -19.21 -10.73 8.90
CA PRO A 135 -19.13 -9.77 10.00
C PRO A 135 -19.21 -8.34 9.48
N LYS A 136 -20.06 -7.51 10.08
CA LYS A 136 -20.11 -6.08 9.75
C LYS A 136 -18.91 -5.36 10.34
N LYS A 137 -18.24 -4.55 9.53
CA LYS A 137 -17.18 -3.67 10.02
C LYS A 137 -17.83 -2.54 10.82
N PRO A 138 -17.43 -2.33 12.09
CA PRO A 138 -17.88 -1.16 12.82
C PRO A 138 -17.44 0.11 12.12
N ALA A 139 -18.20 1.19 12.27
CA ALA A 139 -17.79 2.51 11.80
C ALA A 139 -16.40 2.82 12.40
N SER A 140 -15.44 3.11 11.54
CA SER A 140 -14.12 3.50 12.00
C SER A 140 -14.12 5.01 12.32
N LEU A 141 -13.47 5.38 13.41
CA LEU A 141 -13.14 6.78 13.67
C LEU A 141 -12.42 7.39 12.45
N PRO A 142 -12.50 8.71 12.26
CA PRO A 142 -11.72 9.41 11.25
C PRO A 142 -10.26 8.96 11.33
N ARG A 143 -9.64 8.75 10.19
CA ARG A 143 -8.23 8.37 10.15
C ARG A 143 -7.39 9.55 10.59
N TYR A 144 -6.32 9.28 11.31
CA TYR A 144 -5.33 10.28 11.66
C TYR A 144 -4.72 10.87 10.38
N VAL A 145 -4.67 12.19 10.31
CA VAL A 145 -4.05 12.96 9.24
C VAL A 145 -2.88 13.73 9.85
N LEU A 146 -1.71 13.65 9.24
CA LEU A 146 -0.56 14.48 9.64
C LEU A 146 -0.88 15.93 9.34
N THR A 147 -0.61 16.83 10.27
CA THR A 147 -0.62 18.26 9.98
C THR A 147 0.57 18.65 9.10
N VAL A 148 0.52 19.83 8.47
CA VAL A 148 1.65 20.35 7.68
C VAL A 148 2.92 20.38 8.53
N ALA A 149 2.85 20.90 9.76
CA ALA A 149 3.97 20.96 10.69
C ALA A 149 4.54 19.57 11.02
N GLN A 150 3.69 18.57 11.18
CA GLN A 150 4.13 17.18 11.41
C GLN A 150 4.81 16.58 10.18
N VAL A 151 4.30 16.85 8.97
CA VAL A 151 4.98 16.42 7.74
C VAL A 151 6.36 17.05 7.66
N GLU A 152 6.48 18.36 7.89
CA GLU A 152 7.77 19.05 7.89
C GLU A 152 8.73 18.51 8.97
N SER A 153 8.23 18.21 10.16
CA SER A 153 9.03 17.56 11.22
C SER A 153 9.61 16.23 10.74
N VAL A 154 8.78 15.36 10.12
CA VAL A 154 9.25 14.06 9.59
C VAL A 154 10.28 14.24 8.48
N LEU A 155 10.06 15.19 7.57
CA LEU A 155 10.98 15.50 6.49
C LEU A 155 12.33 15.99 7.03
N ASN A 156 12.34 16.77 8.09
CA ASN A 156 13.55 17.32 8.71
C ASN A 156 14.36 16.28 9.52
N GLU A 157 13.78 15.11 9.83
CA GLU A 157 14.54 13.99 10.43
C GLU A 157 15.49 13.30 9.46
N THR A 158 15.41 13.59 8.15
CA THR A 158 16.32 13.02 7.16
C THR A 158 17.69 13.70 7.24
N ASP A 159 18.74 12.90 7.49
CA ASP A 159 20.13 13.41 7.51
C ASP A 159 20.66 13.57 6.06
N VAL A 160 20.43 14.75 5.50
CA VAL A 160 20.80 15.06 4.11
C VAL A 160 22.29 15.31 3.90
N SER A 161 23.11 15.19 4.94
CA SER A 161 24.56 15.15 4.81
C SER A 161 25.08 13.80 4.29
N HIS A 162 24.24 12.77 4.30
CA HIS A 162 24.55 11.43 3.82
C HIS A 162 23.70 11.04 2.60
N PRO A 163 24.27 10.27 1.64
CA PRO A 163 23.55 9.83 0.45
C PRO A 163 22.21 9.14 0.73
N ALA A 164 22.16 8.27 1.75
CA ALA A 164 20.93 7.60 2.15
C ALA A 164 19.85 8.58 2.62
N GLY A 165 20.22 9.64 3.34
CA GLY A 165 19.27 10.65 3.81
C GLY A 165 18.74 11.52 2.68
N VAL A 166 19.56 11.86 1.67
CA VAL A 166 19.08 12.56 0.46
C VAL A 166 18.07 11.70 -0.29
N ARG A 167 18.36 10.40 -0.47
CA ARG A 167 17.43 9.45 -1.07
C ARG A 167 16.11 9.39 -0.29
N ASP A 168 16.19 9.21 1.02
CA ASP A 168 15.01 9.04 1.89
C ASP A 168 14.19 10.33 1.90
N ARG A 169 14.84 11.51 1.91
CA ARG A 169 14.18 12.80 1.73
C ARG A 169 13.42 12.87 0.41
N ALA A 170 14.05 12.51 -0.70
CA ALA A 170 13.41 12.51 -2.02
C ALA A 170 12.18 11.57 -2.04
N MET A 171 12.28 10.38 -1.43
CA MET A 171 11.16 9.44 -1.34
C MET A 171 9.99 10.01 -0.53
N LEU A 172 10.25 10.63 0.62
CA LEU A 172 9.22 11.23 1.47
C LEU A 172 8.56 12.44 0.78
N GLU A 173 9.34 13.29 0.12
CA GLU A 173 8.84 14.42 -0.67
C GLU A 173 7.94 13.95 -1.81
N VAL A 174 8.32 12.92 -2.55
CA VAL A 174 7.48 12.34 -3.61
C VAL A 174 6.20 11.74 -3.04
N LEU A 175 6.25 11.03 -1.91
CA LEU A 175 5.05 10.50 -1.23
C LEU A 175 4.08 11.62 -0.85
N TYR A 176 4.58 12.72 -0.31
CA TYR A 176 3.76 13.83 0.12
C TYR A 176 3.21 14.64 -1.05
N SER A 177 4.07 14.98 -2.02
CA SER A 177 3.70 15.79 -3.17
C SER A 177 2.66 15.12 -4.07
N THR A 178 2.83 13.82 -4.33
CA THR A 178 2.05 13.10 -5.34
C THR A 178 0.94 12.21 -4.77
N GLY A 179 1.04 11.89 -3.49
CA GLY A 179 0.14 10.94 -2.85
C GLY A 179 0.17 9.53 -3.44
N VAL A 180 1.23 9.13 -4.14
CA VAL A 180 1.38 7.79 -4.72
C VAL A 180 1.33 6.68 -3.66
N ARG A 181 0.90 5.48 -4.05
CA ARG A 181 0.89 4.34 -3.13
C ARG A 181 2.32 3.83 -2.91
N ARG A 182 2.55 3.25 -1.72
CA ARG A 182 3.84 2.61 -1.39
C ARG A 182 4.35 1.68 -2.49
N THR A 183 3.47 0.87 -3.06
CA THR A 183 3.82 -0.08 -4.12
C THR A 183 4.15 0.62 -5.43
N GLU A 184 3.49 1.72 -5.72
CA GLU A 184 3.73 2.55 -6.89
C GLU A 184 5.11 3.22 -6.77
N LEU A 185 5.41 3.87 -5.64
CA LEU A 185 6.72 4.47 -5.40
C LEU A 185 7.88 3.46 -5.53
N ALA A 186 7.73 2.27 -4.93
CA ALA A 186 8.74 1.22 -4.97
C ALA A 186 8.98 0.63 -6.38
N SER A 187 8.00 0.76 -7.27
CA SER A 187 8.08 0.25 -8.65
C SER A 187 8.42 1.31 -9.70
N LEU A 188 8.64 2.56 -9.30
CA LEU A 188 9.03 3.61 -10.25
C LEU A 188 10.38 3.29 -10.91
N THR A 189 10.45 3.56 -12.20
CA THR A 189 11.68 3.53 -12.98
C THR A 189 12.19 4.94 -13.22
N VAL A 190 13.45 5.08 -13.63
CA VAL A 190 14.06 6.38 -13.98
C VAL A 190 13.26 7.06 -15.09
N THR A 191 12.77 6.29 -16.05
CA THR A 191 11.99 6.80 -17.19
C THR A 191 10.55 7.20 -16.82
N ASP A 192 10.04 6.81 -15.65
CA ASP A 192 8.73 7.23 -15.19
C ASP A 192 8.72 8.68 -14.69
N TRP A 193 9.87 9.22 -14.28
CA TRP A 193 10.00 10.61 -13.92
C TRP A 193 10.38 11.48 -15.13
N ASN A 194 9.53 12.43 -15.45
CA ASN A 194 9.81 13.47 -16.42
C ASN A 194 10.22 14.75 -15.68
N ARG A 195 11.41 15.26 -15.97
CA ARG A 195 11.97 16.51 -15.39
C ARG A 195 11.10 17.76 -15.69
N ALA A 196 10.05 17.62 -16.47
CA ALA A 196 9.03 18.64 -16.63
C ALA A 196 7.97 18.62 -15.49
N GLY A 197 8.28 17.98 -14.35
CA GLY A 197 7.44 17.98 -13.14
C GLY A 197 6.29 16.98 -13.16
N THR A 198 6.51 15.78 -13.71
CA THR A 198 5.49 14.73 -13.68
C THR A 198 6.10 13.34 -13.46
N ILE A 199 5.30 12.45 -12.85
CA ILE A 199 5.61 11.02 -12.71
C ILE A 199 4.50 10.19 -13.36
N SER A 200 4.91 9.24 -14.19
CA SER A 200 4.02 8.23 -14.79
C SER A 200 3.88 7.05 -13.82
N VAL A 201 2.69 6.84 -13.27
CA VAL A 201 2.37 5.71 -12.40
C VAL A 201 1.76 4.61 -13.25
N ARG A 202 2.53 3.54 -13.52
CA ARG A 202 2.09 2.40 -14.30
C ARG A 202 1.42 1.35 -13.42
N GLN A 203 0.49 0.60 -14.00
CA GLN A 203 -0.22 -0.51 -13.34
C GLN A 203 -0.83 -0.16 -11.97
N GLY A 204 -1.40 1.03 -11.85
CA GLY A 204 -2.12 1.46 -10.66
C GLY A 204 -3.24 0.50 -10.26
N LYS A 205 -3.96 0.77 -9.17
CA LYS A 205 -5.10 -0.04 -8.73
C LYS A 205 -6.14 -0.14 -9.87
N GLY A 206 -6.39 -1.36 -10.37
CA GLY A 206 -7.26 -1.60 -11.53
C GLY A 206 -6.51 -1.73 -12.87
N GLY A 207 -5.15 -1.70 -12.90
CA GLY A 207 -4.36 -1.79 -14.14
C GLY A 207 -4.39 -0.51 -14.98
N ARG A 208 -4.79 0.63 -14.38
CA ARG A 208 -4.86 1.92 -15.08
C ARG A 208 -3.60 2.73 -14.79
N ASP A 209 -2.99 3.21 -15.85
CA ASP A 209 -1.88 4.14 -15.79
C ASP A 209 -2.41 5.55 -15.55
N ARG A 210 -1.62 6.37 -14.88
CA ARG A 210 -1.90 7.79 -14.70
C ARG A 210 -0.62 8.58 -14.61
N VAL A 211 -0.67 9.83 -15.03
CA VAL A 211 0.40 10.81 -14.84
C VAL A 211 0.01 11.72 -13.68
N VAL A 212 0.93 11.90 -12.73
CA VAL A 212 0.74 12.74 -11.55
C VAL A 212 1.75 13.90 -11.56
N PRO A 213 1.34 15.13 -11.21
CA PRO A 213 2.27 16.24 -11.07
C PRO A 213 3.15 16.05 -9.84
N VAL A 214 4.36 16.54 -9.92
CA VAL A 214 5.33 16.62 -8.83
C VAL A 214 5.53 18.08 -8.48
N GLY A 215 5.37 18.44 -7.21
CA GLY A 215 5.60 19.80 -6.74
C GLY A 215 7.08 20.17 -6.82
N ALA A 216 7.39 21.45 -7.03
CA ALA A 216 8.73 21.94 -7.28
C ALA A 216 9.75 21.52 -6.21
N ARG A 217 9.36 21.49 -4.93
CA ARG A 217 10.22 21.03 -3.83
C ARG A 217 10.58 19.54 -3.94
N ALA A 218 9.59 18.71 -4.23
CA ALA A 218 9.80 17.27 -4.42
C ALA A 218 10.65 17.00 -5.68
N GLU A 219 10.46 17.79 -6.73
CA GLU A 219 11.25 17.72 -7.96
C GLU A 219 12.71 18.06 -7.71
N ALA A 220 13.00 19.11 -6.94
CA ALA A 220 14.36 19.50 -6.57
C ALA A 220 15.08 18.39 -5.77
N TRP A 221 14.41 17.77 -4.81
CA TRP A 221 14.98 16.65 -4.05
C TRP A 221 15.16 15.39 -4.89
N LEU A 222 14.23 15.14 -5.81
CA LEU A 222 14.32 14.01 -6.73
C LEU A 222 15.48 14.17 -7.70
N ALA A 223 15.65 15.39 -8.26
CA ALA A 223 16.79 15.73 -9.10
C ALA A 223 18.11 15.54 -8.34
N LYS A 224 18.21 16.09 -7.13
CA LYS A 224 19.39 15.92 -6.28
C LYS A 224 19.72 14.45 -6.03
N TYR A 225 18.72 13.63 -5.73
CA TYR A 225 18.92 12.19 -5.55
C TYR A 225 19.41 11.52 -6.84
N VAL A 226 18.75 11.77 -7.97
CA VAL A 226 19.04 11.10 -9.25
C VAL A 226 20.41 11.52 -9.81
N ASP A 227 20.78 12.78 -9.63
CA ASP A 227 22.00 13.33 -10.23
C ASP A 227 23.23 13.10 -9.33
N ASP A 228 23.09 13.28 -8.01
CA ASP A 228 24.24 13.25 -7.09
C ASP A 228 24.43 11.89 -6.40
N VAL A 229 23.32 11.19 -6.06
CA VAL A 229 23.38 10.03 -5.17
C VAL A 229 23.16 8.70 -5.89
N ARG A 230 22.15 8.64 -6.76
CA ARG A 230 21.80 7.39 -7.44
C ARG A 230 22.96 6.78 -8.24
N PRO A 231 23.80 7.57 -8.95
CA PRO A 231 24.92 7.01 -9.69
C PRO A 231 25.92 6.22 -8.83
N GLU A 232 26.09 6.61 -7.56
CA GLU A 232 26.97 5.92 -6.61
C GLU A 232 26.38 4.59 -6.10
N LEU A 233 25.04 4.44 -6.19
CA LEU A 233 24.31 3.25 -5.72
C LEU A 233 24.07 2.22 -6.82
N VAL A 234 24.22 2.58 -8.09
CA VAL A 234 23.90 1.69 -9.22
C VAL A 234 24.83 0.49 -9.26
N THR A 235 24.24 -0.69 -9.37
CA THR A 235 24.92 -1.96 -9.61
C THR A 235 24.36 -2.66 -10.85
N PRO A 236 24.99 -3.66 -11.43
CA PRO A 236 24.42 -4.43 -12.55
C PRO A 236 23.04 -5.01 -12.29
N GLN A 237 22.67 -5.19 -11.01
CA GLN A 237 21.36 -5.75 -10.58
C GLN A 237 20.29 -4.68 -10.35
N SER A 238 20.63 -3.40 -10.38
CA SER A 238 19.70 -2.28 -10.08
C SER A 238 18.59 -2.13 -11.12
N GLY A 239 18.84 -2.53 -12.37
CA GLY A 239 17.91 -2.30 -13.48
C GLY A 239 17.56 -0.81 -13.61
N ASP A 240 16.37 -0.54 -14.12
CA ASP A 240 15.86 0.83 -14.32
C ASP A 240 15.18 1.41 -13.07
N THR A 241 15.21 0.72 -11.93
CA THR A 241 14.52 1.16 -10.72
C THR A 241 15.02 2.55 -10.29
N LEU A 242 14.07 3.45 -9.99
CA LEU A 242 14.38 4.83 -9.60
C LEU A 242 15.06 4.87 -8.23
N PHE A 243 14.44 4.29 -7.20
CA PHE A 243 14.94 4.33 -5.83
C PHE A 243 15.67 3.04 -5.46
N LEU A 244 16.92 3.16 -5.08
CA LEU A 244 17.81 2.05 -4.75
C LEU A 244 18.13 2.02 -3.25
N THR A 245 18.28 0.83 -2.70
CA THR A 245 18.84 0.62 -1.35
C THR A 245 20.33 0.96 -1.34
N ASP A 246 20.95 0.96 -0.16
CA ASP A 246 22.41 1.16 0.01
C ASP A 246 23.25 0.06 -0.67
N TYR A 247 22.60 -1.02 -1.12
CA TYR A 247 23.23 -2.14 -1.85
C TYR A 247 22.94 -2.12 -3.34
N GLY A 248 22.33 -1.04 -3.86
CA GLY A 248 21.94 -0.93 -5.27
C GLY A 248 20.74 -1.80 -5.67
N GLU A 249 20.04 -2.41 -4.72
CA GLU A 249 18.84 -3.23 -4.97
C GLU A 249 17.58 -2.37 -4.96
N PRO A 250 16.52 -2.75 -5.72
CA PRO A 250 15.21 -2.14 -5.60
C PRO A 250 14.64 -2.22 -4.17
N PHE A 251 13.90 -1.20 -3.74
CA PHE A 251 13.22 -1.26 -2.45
C PHE A 251 12.12 -2.31 -2.42
N GLU A 252 12.19 -3.25 -1.48
CA GLU A 252 11.06 -4.10 -1.16
C GLU A 252 9.94 -3.27 -0.52
N LYS A 253 8.68 -3.60 -0.87
CA LYS A 253 7.48 -2.89 -0.39
C LYS A 253 7.42 -2.71 1.14
N ASN A 254 7.86 -3.72 1.89
CA ASN A 254 7.83 -3.68 3.35
C ASN A 254 8.94 -2.78 3.90
N ARG A 255 10.16 -2.85 3.34
CA ARG A 255 11.30 -2.00 3.76
C ARG A 255 10.99 -0.51 3.61
N LEU A 256 10.33 -0.12 2.50
CA LEU A 256 9.87 1.26 2.33
C LEU A 256 8.90 1.68 3.44
N GLY A 257 7.96 0.79 3.81
CA GLY A 257 7.04 1.05 4.91
C GLY A 257 7.74 1.19 6.26
N ASP A 258 8.75 0.36 6.52
CA ASP A 258 9.54 0.37 7.76
C ASP A 258 10.42 1.63 7.84
N MET A 259 11.03 2.06 6.73
CA MET A 259 11.79 3.32 6.64
C MET A 259 10.89 4.52 6.99
N VAL A 260 9.74 4.66 6.34
CA VAL A 260 8.80 5.75 6.63
C VAL A 260 8.34 5.69 8.08
N ARG A 261 8.06 4.50 8.64
CA ARG A 261 7.67 4.35 10.05
C ARG A 261 8.75 4.85 11.00
N SER A 262 10.01 4.58 10.72
CA SER A 262 11.10 5.03 11.59
C SER A 262 11.27 6.55 11.60
N TYR A 263 11.09 7.23 10.47
CA TYR A 263 11.09 8.71 10.45
C TYR A 263 9.90 9.31 11.18
N LEU A 264 8.72 8.67 11.10
CA LEU A 264 7.56 9.05 11.90
C LEU A 264 7.83 8.89 13.41
N ASP A 265 8.51 7.79 13.81
CA ASP A 265 8.87 7.53 15.21
C ASP A 265 9.92 8.53 15.71
N LEU A 266 10.91 8.90 14.87
CA LEU A 266 11.91 9.94 15.18
C LEU A 266 11.25 11.31 15.40
N ALA A 267 10.27 11.66 14.58
CA ALA A 267 9.47 12.89 14.72
C ALA A 267 8.44 12.82 15.86
N GLY A 268 8.44 11.78 16.70
CA GLY A 268 7.51 11.63 17.83
C GLY A 268 6.07 11.30 17.45
N ILE A 269 5.80 10.87 16.21
CA ILE A 269 4.45 10.59 15.74
C ILE A 269 4.09 9.13 16.03
N THR A 270 3.19 8.91 16.99
CA THR A 270 2.76 7.58 17.46
C THR A 270 1.57 7.01 16.68
N ALA A 271 0.95 7.81 15.81
CA ALA A 271 -0.20 7.37 14.99
C ALA A 271 0.15 6.12 14.16
N PRO A 272 -0.74 5.12 14.09
CA PRO A 272 -0.47 3.89 13.34
C PRO A 272 -0.47 4.16 11.82
N GLY A 273 0.46 3.56 11.12
CA GLY A 273 0.59 3.68 9.66
C GLY A 273 2.01 4.06 9.24
N SER A 274 2.21 4.26 7.94
CA SER A 274 3.47 4.68 7.33
C SER A 274 3.17 5.49 6.06
N CYS A 275 3.58 5.08 4.86
CA CYS A 275 3.37 5.82 3.60
C CYS A 275 1.92 6.31 3.38
N HIS A 276 0.91 5.60 3.90
CA HIS A 276 -0.48 6.03 3.78
C HIS A 276 -0.81 7.32 4.53
N LEU A 277 -0.06 7.65 5.60
CA LEU A 277 -0.23 8.91 6.31
C LEU A 277 0.11 10.10 5.42
N PHE A 278 1.20 10.02 4.65
CA PHE A 278 1.58 11.05 3.68
C PHE A 278 0.54 11.22 2.58
N ARG A 279 0.02 10.11 2.06
CA ARG A 279 -1.05 10.16 1.05
C ARG A 279 -2.35 10.78 1.60
N HIS A 280 -2.70 10.50 2.84
CA HIS A 280 -3.85 11.13 3.50
C HIS A 280 -3.60 12.62 3.73
N ALA A 281 -2.40 12.99 4.19
CA ALA A 281 -2.00 14.39 4.38
C ALA A 281 -2.05 15.16 3.04
N CYS A 282 -1.45 14.63 1.97
CA CYS A 282 -1.54 15.21 0.63
C CYS A 282 -2.98 15.51 0.23
N ALA A 283 -3.87 14.52 0.32
CA ALA A 283 -5.27 14.68 -0.06
C ALA A 283 -6.01 15.71 0.80
N THR A 284 -5.82 15.65 2.12
CA THR A 284 -6.52 16.53 3.07
C THR A 284 -6.03 17.96 2.94
N HIS A 285 -4.71 18.19 2.88
CA HIS A 285 -4.15 19.53 2.76
C HIS A 285 -4.52 20.20 1.43
N MET A 286 -4.52 19.43 0.32
CA MET A 286 -5.02 19.96 -0.95
C MET A 286 -6.50 20.35 -0.87
N LEU A 287 -7.33 19.54 -0.21
CA LEU A 287 -8.75 19.84 -0.04
C LEU A 287 -8.96 21.07 0.84
N GLU A 288 -8.25 21.17 1.97
CA GLU A 288 -8.28 22.32 2.89
C GLU A 288 -7.83 23.62 2.19
N ASN A 289 -6.88 23.51 1.24
CA ASN A 289 -6.43 24.63 0.41
C ASN A 289 -7.31 24.86 -0.83
N GLY A 290 -8.51 24.28 -0.88
CA GLY A 290 -9.52 24.58 -1.89
C GLY A 290 -9.46 23.76 -3.18
N ALA A 291 -8.69 22.67 -3.23
CA ALA A 291 -8.73 21.79 -4.39
C ALA A 291 -10.08 21.06 -4.49
N ASP A 292 -10.70 21.04 -5.66
CA ASP A 292 -11.89 20.22 -5.89
C ASP A 292 -11.55 18.73 -5.68
N VAL A 293 -12.38 18.05 -4.91
CA VAL A 293 -12.23 16.62 -4.58
C VAL A 293 -12.05 15.74 -5.82
N ARG A 294 -12.59 16.13 -6.95
CA ARG A 294 -12.47 15.42 -8.22
C ARG A 294 -11.02 15.35 -8.71
N TYR A 295 -10.29 16.46 -8.62
CA TYR A 295 -8.85 16.47 -8.99
C TYR A 295 -8.03 15.64 -8.04
N ILE A 296 -8.33 15.67 -6.73
CA ILE A 296 -7.68 14.83 -5.73
C ILE A 296 -7.94 13.33 -6.03
N GLN A 297 -9.17 12.98 -6.43
CA GLN A 297 -9.49 11.60 -6.82
C GLN A 297 -8.70 11.14 -8.05
N VAL A 298 -8.54 11.99 -9.06
CA VAL A 298 -7.71 11.71 -10.25
C VAL A 298 -6.25 11.56 -9.87
N LEU A 299 -5.70 12.50 -9.09
CA LEU A 299 -4.33 12.47 -8.58
C LEU A 299 -4.03 11.15 -7.88
N LEU A 300 -4.92 10.76 -6.97
CA LEU A 300 -4.77 9.55 -6.18
C LEU A 300 -5.10 8.26 -6.95
N GLY A 301 -5.78 8.31 -8.09
CA GLY A 301 -6.22 7.14 -8.84
C GLY A 301 -7.19 6.27 -8.04
N HIS A 302 -8.29 6.86 -7.55
CA HIS A 302 -9.39 6.13 -6.93
C HIS A 302 -10.26 5.48 -7.99
N ALA A 303 -10.47 4.17 -7.94
CA ALA A 303 -11.17 3.39 -8.97
C ALA A 303 -12.70 3.48 -8.88
N ASP A 304 -13.25 3.90 -7.74
CA ASP A 304 -14.70 3.97 -7.50
C ASP A 304 -15.26 5.34 -7.92
N ILE A 305 -15.30 5.58 -9.23
CA ILE A 305 -16.11 6.65 -9.76
C ILE A 305 -17.04 6.01 -10.80
N THR A 306 -18.31 5.93 -10.45
CA THR A 306 -19.39 5.44 -11.32
C THR A 306 -19.66 6.34 -12.54
N SER A 307 -18.78 7.29 -12.83
CA SER A 307 -18.84 8.20 -13.96
C SER A 307 -17.49 8.33 -14.68
N THR A 308 -17.02 7.22 -15.24
CA THR A 308 -15.77 7.14 -16.02
C THR A 308 -15.75 8.06 -17.26
N GLN A 309 -16.86 8.62 -17.65
CA GLN A 309 -16.97 9.45 -18.88
C GLN A 309 -16.59 10.90 -18.71
N ILE A 310 -16.54 11.47 -17.50
CA ILE A 310 -16.24 12.90 -17.30
C ILE A 310 -14.73 13.13 -17.09
N TYR A 311 -13.95 12.15 -16.65
CA TYR A 311 -12.58 12.33 -16.15
C TYR A 311 -11.45 11.97 -17.11
N THR A 312 -11.74 11.42 -18.27
CA THR A 312 -10.73 11.13 -19.30
C THR A 312 -10.11 12.39 -19.93
N ARG A 313 -10.52 13.59 -19.50
CA ARG A 313 -10.07 14.86 -20.05
C ARG A 313 -9.61 15.90 -19.02
N VAL A 314 -9.30 15.53 -17.78
CA VAL A 314 -8.54 16.46 -16.94
C VAL A 314 -7.15 16.56 -17.54
N SER A 315 -6.88 17.67 -18.19
CA SER A 315 -5.56 17.96 -18.76
C SER A 315 -4.54 17.94 -17.64
N ILE A 316 -3.40 17.28 -17.86
CA ILE A 316 -2.27 17.29 -16.91
C ILE A 316 -1.86 18.72 -16.56
N THR A 317 -2.02 19.66 -17.48
CA THR A 317 -1.77 21.09 -17.26
C THR A 317 -2.65 21.63 -16.15
N LYS A 318 -3.97 21.34 -16.18
CA LYS A 318 -4.91 21.80 -15.14
C LYS A 318 -4.65 21.14 -13.79
N LEU A 319 -4.27 19.86 -13.80
CA LEU A 319 -3.90 19.17 -12.57
C LEU A 319 -2.62 19.75 -11.94
N ARG A 320 -1.64 20.14 -12.76
CA ARG A 320 -0.40 20.83 -12.30
C ARG A 320 -0.72 22.22 -11.70
N GLU A 321 -1.56 23.01 -12.34
CA GLU A 321 -1.99 24.31 -11.82
C GLU A 321 -2.63 24.18 -10.44
N ILE A 322 -3.59 23.26 -10.29
CA ILE A 322 -4.29 23.02 -9.02
C ILE A 322 -3.30 22.49 -7.97
N HIS A 323 -2.43 21.54 -8.33
CA HIS A 323 -1.41 21.03 -7.42
C HIS A 323 -0.49 22.16 -6.93
N ALA A 324 0.03 22.98 -7.84
CA ALA A 324 0.89 24.12 -7.51
C ALA A 324 0.17 25.15 -6.61
N ALA A 325 -1.14 25.36 -6.82
CA ALA A 325 -1.93 26.29 -6.03
C ALA A 325 -2.31 25.77 -4.63
N THR A 326 -2.49 24.45 -4.47
CA THR A 326 -3.13 23.86 -3.27
C THR A 326 -2.22 22.97 -2.44
N HIS A 327 -1.08 22.50 -2.97
CA HIS A 327 -0.16 21.65 -2.20
C HIS A 327 0.83 22.50 -1.37
N PRO A 328 0.99 22.26 -0.05
CA PRO A 328 1.82 23.10 0.82
C PRO A 328 3.32 23.05 0.53
N ALA A 329 3.83 21.99 -0.10
CA ALA A 329 5.25 21.81 -0.42
C ALA A 329 5.66 22.68 -1.62
N ARG A 330 5.84 23.98 -1.40
CA ARG A 330 6.33 24.96 -2.38
C ARG A 330 7.79 25.27 -2.15
N LEU A 331 8.50 25.81 -3.18
CA LEU A 331 9.87 26.29 -3.02
C LEU A 331 9.93 27.61 -2.25
N GLU A 332 8.92 28.47 -2.39
CA GLU A 332 8.83 29.74 -1.69
C GLU A 332 8.30 29.52 -0.27
N ARG A 333 9.16 29.71 0.74
CA ARG A 333 8.68 30.02 2.09
C ARG A 333 8.03 31.40 2.01
N HIS A 334 6.86 31.58 2.58
CA HIS A 334 6.37 32.92 2.95
C HIS A 334 7.53 33.64 3.65
N ARG A 335 8.00 34.73 3.08
CA ARG A 335 8.64 35.76 3.88
C ARG A 335 7.53 36.24 4.79
N ASP A 336 7.70 35.99 6.08
CA ASP A 336 6.84 36.56 7.10
C ASP A 336 6.79 38.06 6.84
N GLU A 337 5.59 38.60 6.68
CA GLU A 337 5.28 40.02 6.73
C GLU A 337 5.48 40.48 8.19
N THR A 338 6.73 40.69 8.57
CA THR A 338 7.13 41.37 9.79
C THR A 338 8.35 42.24 9.51
N GLU A 339 8.15 43.23 8.63
CA GLU A 339 8.97 44.44 8.57
C GLU A 339 8.11 45.53 7.94
N ASN A 340 7.26 46.15 8.74
CA ASN A 340 6.74 47.50 8.54
C ASN A 340 5.88 47.91 9.73
N GLU A 341 6.50 48.10 10.90
CA GLU A 341 6.01 49.00 11.96
C GLU A 341 7.24 49.49 12.70
N ASP A 342 7.98 50.42 12.12
CA ASP A 342 8.87 51.37 12.78
C ASP A 342 9.35 52.37 11.72
N GLU A 343 8.48 53.34 11.39
CA GLU A 343 8.83 54.69 10.90
C GLU A 343 7.54 55.53 10.83
N GLU A 344 7.14 56.08 12.02
CA GLU A 344 6.63 57.45 12.14
C GLU A 344 6.82 57.95 13.59
#